data_8c7d878a0b9707159de00ae218be6b90
#
_entry.id   8c7d878a0b9707159de00ae218be6b90
#
_cell.length_a   1.000
_cell.length_b   1.000
_cell.length_c   1.000
_cell.angle_alpha   90.00
_cell.angle_beta   90.00
_cell.angle_gamma   90.00
#
_symmetry.space_group_name_H-M   'P 1'
#
loop_
_entity.id
_entity.type
_entity.pdbx_description
1 polymer ?
#
loop_
_entity_poly.entity_id
_entity_poly.type
_entity_poly.pdbx_seq_one_letter_code
_entity_poly.pdbx_strand_id
1 'polypeptide(L)'
;YLNNCTHIGYFQVRSIPLNLILNHRADFFWSQIHMDLRTFLVFFIIVLYQLDCHNRISGRNRHLLFTKPDFLAPTQQKFVSLPANDKIMQLTAGLKQFIRAHLTDNTDKLLLAASRFPGIDIRFAIDQIIARRQIQHKLPFWYEQDELIYPSRLSTEQCSSEQTALYKQQLLRGNTVCDLTGGLGIDTFYFAQKAGNVIYVERFPEYCTAAQHNFKVLNTSNIHIIHSDACDIIQTLQADTFYLDPARRGNGNKRLFALTDCEPDILQLKPLLLERARRVIVKISPMADPEETLRLLPETREIHILAVRNECKELLFILEGTTPSVQPVKIYAVNLGGTTAEPPFIFTPDEEKEAPLQVCQTLQNYLYEPHAALLKSGAFKLIATRLNLFKLHRHSHLYTSESLCQDFPGRIFTIEETYEFSGKLLKQLYRQIPKANLTTRNFPLTVAELRKRSNIKEGGDIYLFATTLYSGQRVLIRTHKTH
;
A
#
# COMPACT_ATOMS: atom_id res chain seq x y z
N TYR A 1 25.55 -7.08 -43.38
CA TYR A 1 25.76 -8.51 -43.26
C TYR A 1 24.43 -9.25 -43.40
N LEU A 2 23.98 -9.32 -44.65
CA LEU A 2 22.87 -10.16 -45.12
C LEU A 2 23.43 -10.91 -46.31
N ASN A 3 23.79 -12.17 -46.13
CA ASN A 3 23.93 -13.18 -47.14
C ASN A 3 24.46 -14.47 -46.48
N ASN A 4 23.58 -15.42 -46.29
CA ASN A 4 23.78 -16.86 -46.23
C ASN A 4 22.72 -17.53 -45.34
N CYS A 5 21.58 -17.82 -45.91
CA CYS A 5 20.70 -18.91 -45.46
C CYS A 5 19.73 -19.28 -46.60
N THR A 6 20.24 -19.96 -47.62
CA THR A 6 19.44 -20.71 -48.57
C THR A 6 19.72 -22.17 -48.31
N HIS A 7 18.83 -22.82 -47.55
CA HIS A 7 18.52 -24.27 -47.62
C HIS A 7 17.54 -24.60 -46.48
N ILE A 8 16.26 -24.36 -46.73
CA ILE A 8 15.19 -24.97 -45.92
C ILE A 8 14.35 -25.78 -46.85
N GLY A 9 14.44 -27.10 -46.68
CA GLY A 9 13.68 -28.08 -47.47
C GLY A 9 12.18 -27.93 -47.24
N TYR A 10 11.45 -28.00 -48.36
CA TYR A 10 10.00 -28.02 -48.36
C TYR A 10 9.50 -29.35 -47.75
N PHE A 11 8.89 -29.28 -46.54
CA PHE A 11 8.05 -30.36 -46.03
C PHE A 11 6.61 -30.09 -46.45
N GLN A 12 6.05 -30.93 -47.31
CA GLN A 12 4.61 -30.99 -47.59
C GLN A 12 3.88 -31.53 -46.35
N VAL A 13 3.19 -30.66 -45.62
CA VAL A 13 2.27 -31.10 -44.56
C VAL A 13 0.92 -31.38 -45.20
N ARG A 14 0.59 -32.66 -45.35
CA ARG A 14 -0.77 -33.12 -45.66
C ARG A 14 -1.68 -32.79 -44.47
N SER A 15 -2.87 -32.24 -44.75
CA SER A 15 -3.91 -31.89 -43.82
C SER A 15 -4.26 -33.03 -42.86
N ILE A 16 -3.99 -32.83 -41.57
CA ILE A 16 -4.44 -33.71 -40.49
C ILE A 16 -5.76 -33.12 -39.94
N PRO A 17 -6.83 -33.92 -39.81
CA PRO A 17 -8.10 -33.41 -39.28
C PRO A 17 -7.99 -33.02 -37.81
N LEU A 18 -8.56 -31.87 -37.48
CA LEU A 18 -8.51 -31.25 -36.14
C LEU A 18 -9.08 -32.12 -35.01
N ASN A 19 -9.89 -33.13 -35.33
CA ASN A 19 -10.54 -34.01 -34.35
C ASN A 19 -9.61 -35.06 -33.70
N LEU A 20 -8.36 -35.18 -34.17
CA LEU A 20 -7.40 -36.14 -33.58
C LEU A 20 -6.53 -35.54 -32.49
N ILE A 21 -6.58 -34.21 -32.27
CA ILE A 21 -5.75 -33.50 -31.29
C ILE A 21 -6.45 -33.37 -29.90
N LEU A 22 -7.77 -33.62 -29.85
CA LEU A 22 -8.57 -33.34 -28.64
C LEU A 22 -8.97 -34.56 -27.80
N ASN A 23 -8.60 -35.81 -28.19
CA ASN A 23 -8.94 -37.01 -27.41
C ASN A 23 -7.73 -37.88 -27.08
N HIS A 24 -7.41 -37.85 -25.78
CA HIS A 24 -6.70 -38.87 -24.98
C HIS A 24 -5.58 -39.70 -25.65
N ARG A 25 -4.35 -39.23 -25.45
CA ARG A 25 -3.06 -39.92 -25.22
C ARG A 25 -1.90 -38.97 -25.54
N ALA A 26 -1.75 -37.95 -24.72
CA ALA A 26 -0.68 -36.96 -24.91
C ALA A 26 0.74 -37.51 -24.63
N ASP A 27 0.86 -38.60 -23.89
CA ASP A 27 2.16 -39.06 -23.40
C ASP A 27 3.03 -39.82 -24.42
N PHE A 28 2.46 -40.24 -25.55
CA PHE A 28 3.23 -40.94 -26.60
C PHE A 28 3.77 -40.03 -27.68
N PHE A 29 3.26 -38.80 -27.79
CA PHE A 29 3.68 -37.88 -28.87
C PHE A 29 4.85 -36.95 -28.47
N TRP A 30 5.08 -36.78 -27.17
CA TRP A 30 6.07 -35.84 -26.65
C TRP A 30 7.52 -36.38 -26.65
N SER A 31 7.72 -37.66 -26.84
CA SER A 31 9.05 -38.30 -26.80
C SER A 31 9.86 -38.22 -28.09
N GLN A 32 9.28 -37.74 -29.21
CA GLN A 32 9.96 -37.69 -30.50
C GLN A 32 10.22 -36.30 -31.10
N ILE A 33 9.80 -35.21 -30.44
CA ILE A 33 10.05 -33.87 -30.96
C ILE A 33 10.96 -33.12 -29.94
N HIS A 34 12.26 -33.12 -30.22
CA HIS A 34 13.24 -32.27 -29.51
C HIS A 34 13.06 -30.79 -29.92
N MET A 35 11.98 -30.15 -29.51
CA MET A 35 11.77 -28.72 -29.68
C MET A 35 11.50 -28.10 -28.32
N ASP A 36 12.24 -27.05 -27.95
CA ASP A 36 12.03 -26.36 -26.69
C ASP A 36 10.70 -25.59 -26.71
N LEU A 37 10.15 -25.35 -25.52
CA LEU A 37 8.85 -24.72 -25.32
C LEU A 37 8.79 -23.30 -25.95
N ARG A 38 9.94 -22.61 -26.08
CA ARG A 38 10.01 -21.25 -26.65
C ARG A 38 9.85 -21.30 -28.16
N THR A 39 10.47 -22.27 -28.81
CA THR A 39 10.37 -22.49 -30.28
C THR A 39 8.97 -22.90 -30.65
N PHE A 40 8.30 -23.73 -29.83
CA PHE A 40 6.90 -24.12 -30.03
C PHE A 40 5.94 -22.92 -29.89
N LEU A 41 6.13 -22.07 -28.90
CA LEU A 41 5.28 -20.89 -28.71
C LEU A 41 5.40 -19.91 -29.90
N VAL A 42 6.61 -19.68 -30.38
CA VAL A 42 6.85 -18.80 -31.53
C VAL A 42 6.18 -19.37 -32.78
N PHE A 43 6.25 -20.69 -33.00
CA PHE A 43 5.60 -21.35 -34.16
C PHE A 43 4.07 -21.27 -34.06
N PHE A 44 3.51 -21.44 -32.84
CA PHE A 44 2.08 -21.35 -32.61
C PHE A 44 1.54 -19.93 -32.83
N ILE A 45 2.28 -18.91 -32.39
CA ILE A 45 1.93 -17.50 -32.61
C ILE A 45 1.98 -17.14 -34.10
N ILE A 46 2.96 -17.66 -34.88
CA ILE A 46 3.07 -17.42 -36.32
C ILE A 46 1.90 -18.08 -37.07
N VAL A 47 1.48 -19.27 -36.65
CA VAL A 47 0.32 -19.98 -37.25
C VAL A 47 -0.99 -19.25 -36.97
N LEU A 48 -1.17 -18.73 -35.75
CA LEU A 48 -2.35 -17.91 -35.39
C LEU A 48 -2.38 -16.61 -36.21
N TYR A 49 -1.23 -15.96 -36.38
CA TYR A 49 -1.14 -14.72 -37.17
C TYR A 49 -1.44 -14.96 -38.69
N GLN A 50 -1.03 -16.10 -39.24
CA GLN A 50 -1.37 -16.46 -40.62
C GLN A 50 -2.85 -16.81 -40.81
N LEU A 51 -3.50 -17.41 -39.80
CA LEU A 51 -4.93 -17.68 -39.81
C LEU A 51 -5.78 -16.39 -39.75
N ASP A 52 -5.32 -15.39 -39.00
CA ASP A 52 -5.99 -14.09 -38.93
C ASP A 52 -5.81 -13.27 -40.22
N CYS A 53 -4.65 -13.35 -40.87
CA CYS A 53 -4.41 -12.74 -42.17
C CYS A 53 -5.25 -13.41 -43.29
N HIS A 54 -5.49 -14.72 -43.22
CA HIS A 54 -6.28 -15.41 -44.22
C HIS A 54 -7.78 -15.07 -44.14
N ASN A 55 -8.27 -14.82 -42.92
CA ASN A 55 -9.66 -14.36 -42.70
C ASN A 55 -9.91 -12.90 -43.12
N ARG A 56 -8.86 -12.08 -43.22
CA ARG A 56 -8.97 -10.69 -43.72
C ARG A 56 -8.92 -10.55 -45.24
N ILE A 57 -8.48 -11.59 -45.98
CA ILE A 57 -8.34 -11.54 -47.43
C ILE A 57 -9.59 -12.08 -48.15
N SER A 58 -10.46 -12.85 -47.47
CA SER A 58 -11.73 -13.31 -48.06
C SER A 58 -12.83 -12.25 -47.84
N GLY A 59 -12.83 -11.25 -48.72
CA GLY A 59 -13.78 -10.14 -48.67
C GLY A 59 -15.24 -10.57 -48.72
N ARG A 60 -15.99 -10.10 -47.73
CA ARG A 60 -17.43 -9.79 -47.87
C ARG A 60 -17.69 -8.42 -47.23
N ASN A 61 -17.85 -7.45 -48.11
CA ASN A 61 -18.40 -6.14 -47.81
C ASN A 61 -19.72 -6.26 -47.04
N ARG A 62 -19.76 -5.78 -45.79
CA ARG A 62 -20.98 -5.24 -45.18
C ARG A 62 -20.65 -3.89 -44.61
N HIS A 63 -21.22 -2.86 -45.23
CA HIS A 63 -21.31 -1.50 -44.68
C HIS A 63 -21.99 -1.55 -43.30
N LEU A 64 -21.25 -1.31 -42.24
CA LEU A 64 -21.79 -0.97 -40.93
C LEU A 64 -21.60 0.53 -40.74
N LEU A 65 -22.71 1.24 -40.89
CA LEU A 65 -22.88 2.65 -40.48
C LEU A 65 -22.60 2.74 -39.00
N PHE A 66 -21.55 3.46 -38.64
CA PHE A 66 -21.32 3.86 -37.24
C PHE A 66 -22.35 4.94 -36.88
N THR A 67 -23.43 4.56 -36.24
CA THR A 67 -24.25 5.43 -35.44
C THR A 67 -23.54 5.63 -34.09
N LYS A 68 -23.48 6.89 -33.61
CA LYS A 68 -22.98 7.23 -32.28
C LYS A 68 -23.63 6.33 -31.24
N PRO A 69 -22.89 5.80 -30.24
CA PRO A 69 -23.51 5.06 -29.17
C PRO A 69 -24.34 6.03 -28.32
N ASP A 70 -25.65 5.85 -28.37
CA ASP A 70 -26.58 6.41 -27.39
C ASP A 70 -26.16 5.92 -26.01
N PHE A 71 -26.09 6.86 -25.06
CA PHE A 71 -25.92 6.58 -23.64
C PHE A 71 -27.09 5.69 -23.18
N LEU A 72 -26.87 4.39 -23.16
CA LEU A 72 -27.77 3.46 -22.51
C LEU A 72 -27.71 3.75 -21.01
N ALA A 73 -28.86 4.17 -20.48
CA ALA A 73 -29.12 4.19 -19.05
C ALA A 73 -28.70 2.84 -18.43
N PRO A 74 -28.24 2.82 -17.18
CA PRO A 74 -27.75 1.59 -16.56
C PRO A 74 -28.88 0.55 -16.60
N THR A 75 -28.70 -0.48 -17.43
CA THR A 75 -29.55 -1.66 -17.42
C THR A 75 -29.63 -2.15 -15.99
N GLN A 76 -30.86 -2.36 -15.51
CA GLN A 76 -31.15 -2.94 -14.21
C GLN A 76 -30.35 -4.24 -14.03
N GLN A 77 -29.15 -4.14 -13.48
CA GLN A 77 -28.40 -5.28 -12.99
C GLN A 77 -29.24 -5.88 -11.86
N LYS A 78 -29.56 -7.17 -11.97
CA LYS A 78 -30.16 -7.92 -10.89
C LYS A 78 -29.21 -7.85 -9.70
N PHE A 79 -29.50 -6.96 -8.78
CA PHE A 79 -28.87 -6.96 -7.47
C PHE A 79 -29.11 -8.34 -6.87
N VAL A 80 -28.07 -9.10 -6.63
CA VAL A 80 -28.15 -10.32 -5.84
C VAL A 80 -28.48 -9.86 -4.43
N SER A 81 -29.76 -9.99 -4.05
CA SER A 81 -30.19 -9.78 -2.67
C SER A 81 -29.39 -10.79 -1.83
N LEU A 82 -28.64 -10.27 -0.85
CA LEU A 82 -27.97 -11.10 0.16
C LEU A 82 -28.99 -12.12 0.72
N PRO A 83 -28.63 -13.40 0.88
CA PRO A 83 -29.55 -14.40 1.41
C PRO A 83 -29.99 -13.99 2.82
N ALA A 84 -31.32 -14.00 3.04
CA ALA A 84 -31.97 -13.53 4.28
C ALA A 84 -31.70 -14.38 5.52
N ASN A 85 -30.71 -15.29 5.50
CA ASN A 85 -30.57 -16.35 6.52
C ASN A 85 -29.25 -16.37 7.27
N ASP A 86 -28.39 -15.35 7.15
CA ASP A 86 -27.26 -15.26 8.07
C ASP A 86 -27.73 -14.61 9.38
N LYS A 87 -27.26 -15.16 10.52
CA LYS A 87 -27.42 -14.56 11.84
C LYS A 87 -27.02 -13.09 11.73
N ILE A 88 -28.01 -12.23 11.53
CA ILE A 88 -27.77 -10.78 11.42
C ILE A 88 -27.06 -10.40 12.72
N MET A 89 -25.84 -9.93 12.62
CA MET A 89 -25.10 -9.34 13.74
C MET A 89 -25.91 -8.13 14.22
N GLN A 90 -26.77 -8.31 15.22
CA GLN A 90 -27.59 -7.21 15.74
C GLN A 90 -26.99 -6.69 17.04
N LEU A 91 -26.67 -5.42 17.06
CA LEU A 91 -26.33 -4.68 18.28
C LEU A 91 -27.61 -4.35 19.05
N THR A 92 -28.12 -5.28 19.84
CA THR A 92 -29.24 -5.01 20.76
C THR A 92 -28.87 -3.94 21.79
N ALA A 93 -29.85 -3.25 22.37
CA ALA A 93 -29.59 -2.25 23.41
C ALA A 93 -28.78 -2.81 24.59
N GLY A 94 -29.10 -4.03 25.04
CA GLY A 94 -28.36 -4.71 26.11
C GLY A 94 -26.92 -5.04 25.73
N LEU A 95 -26.68 -5.46 24.48
CA LEU A 95 -25.33 -5.77 24.00
C LEU A 95 -24.48 -4.47 23.87
N LYS A 96 -25.05 -3.38 23.39
CA LYS A 96 -24.37 -2.07 23.35
C LYS A 96 -23.98 -1.58 24.74
N GLN A 97 -24.90 -1.68 25.69
CA GLN A 97 -24.64 -1.31 27.08
C GLN A 97 -23.52 -2.18 27.68
N PHE A 98 -23.56 -3.50 27.41
CA PHE A 98 -22.51 -4.42 27.84
C PHE A 98 -21.15 -4.05 27.26
N ILE A 99 -21.05 -3.81 25.95
CA ILE A 99 -19.82 -3.42 25.26
C ILE A 99 -19.23 -2.14 25.89
N ARG A 100 -20.07 -1.12 26.09
CA ARG A 100 -19.62 0.15 26.72
C ARG A 100 -19.10 -0.04 28.13
N ALA A 101 -19.81 -0.83 28.95
CA ALA A 101 -19.43 -1.07 30.35
C ALA A 101 -18.10 -1.80 30.50
N HIS A 102 -17.74 -2.62 29.49
CA HIS A 102 -16.58 -3.52 29.55
C HIS A 102 -15.44 -3.12 28.60
N LEU A 103 -15.45 -1.90 28.06
CA LEU A 103 -14.41 -1.43 27.12
C LEU A 103 -12.98 -1.49 27.70
N THR A 104 -12.78 -1.43 29.01
CA THR A 104 -11.46 -1.47 29.63
C THR A 104 -11.14 -2.82 30.32
N ASP A 105 -12.09 -3.74 30.36
CA ASP A 105 -11.96 -5.01 31.08
C ASP A 105 -11.08 -6.02 30.36
N ASN A 106 -10.53 -6.96 31.10
CA ASN A 106 -9.79 -8.07 30.52
C ASN A 106 -10.75 -9.03 29.81
N THR A 107 -10.62 -9.16 28.51
CA THR A 107 -11.49 -9.95 27.63
C THR A 107 -11.46 -11.44 27.91
N ASP A 108 -10.33 -11.99 28.39
CA ASP A 108 -10.22 -13.41 28.75
C ASP A 108 -11.04 -13.69 30.01
N LYS A 109 -11.01 -12.79 30.98
CA LYS A 109 -11.86 -12.88 32.18
C LYS A 109 -13.35 -12.77 31.84
N LEU A 110 -13.72 -11.91 30.90
CA LEU A 110 -15.11 -11.82 30.42
C LEU A 110 -15.57 -13.13 29.75
N LEU A 111 -14.71 -13.73 28.94
CA LEU A 111 -14.99 -15.02 28.28
C LEU A 111 -15.22 -16.11 29.32
N LEU A 112 -14.37 -16.22 30.35
CA LEU A 112 -14.49 -17.19 31.42
C LEU A 112 -15.75 -16.95 32.28
N ALA A 113 -16.22 -15.73 32.38
CA ALA A 113 -17.42 -15.35 33.12
C ALA A 113 -18.70 -15.35 32.27
N ALA A 114 -18.69 -15.93 31.06
CA ALA A 114 -19.81 -15.87 30.10
C ALA A 114 -21.16 -16.33 30.69
N SER A 115 -21.16 -17.34 31.57
CA SER A 115 -22.37 -17.85 32.24
C SER A 115 -23.08 -16.83 33.14
N ARG A 116 -22.38 -15.74 33.54
CA ARG A 116 -22.94 -14.66 34.38
C ARG A 116 -23.76 -13.65 33.57
N PHE A 117 -23.72 -13.74 32.25
CA PHE A 117 -24.37 -12.78 31.35
C PHE A 117 -25.34 -13.49 30.39
N PRO A 118 -26.45 -14.07 30.94
CA PRO A 118 -27.41 -14.76 30.11
C PRO A 118 -28.03 -13.78 29.09
N GLY A 119 -28.17 -14.21 27.83
CA GLY A 119 -28.76 -13.40 26.77
C GLY A 119 -27.76 -12.48 26.06
N ILE A 120 -26.50 -12.45 26.47
CA ILE A 120 -25.42 -11.73 25.75
C ILE A 120 -24.56 -12.73 24.97
N ASP A 121 -24.38 -12.53 23.67
CA ASP A 121 -23.36 -13.22 22.90
C ASP A 121 -21.99 -12.65 23.31
N ILE A 122 -21.37 -13.31 24.29
CA ILE A 122 -20.10 -12.84 24.88
C ILE A 122 -18.96 -12.86 23.86
N ARG A 123 -18.93 -13.82 22.93
CA ARG A 123 -17.87 -13.89 21.90
C ARG A 123 -17.97 -12.68 20.96
N PHE A 124 -19.14 -12.44 20.45
CA PHE A 124 -19.39 -11.27 19.60
C PHE A 124 -19.12 -9.96 20.38
N ALA A 125 -19.58 -9.85 21.65
CA ALA A 125 -19.29 -8.68 22.49
C ALA A 125 -17.78 -8.43 22.66
N ILE A 126 -17.01 -9.47 22.91
CA ILE A 126 -15.55 -9.39 23.04
C ILE A 126 -14.91 -8.92 21.73
N ASP A 127 -15.34 -9.44 20.60
CA ASP A 127 -14.82 -9.02 19.30
C ASP A 127 -15.10 -7.53 19.03
N GLN A 128 -16.30 -7.05 19.38
CA GLN A 128 -16.62 -5.62 19.30
C GLN A 128 -15.78 -4.77 20.27
N ILE A 129 -15.57 -5.22 21.51
CA ILE A 129 -14.74 -4.55 22.50
C ILE A 129 -13.31 -4.40 22.00
N ILE A 130 -12.71 -5.49 21.50
CA ILE A 130 -11.34 -5.48 20.97
C ILE A 130 -11.24 -4.56 19.75
N ALA A 131 -12.17 -4.68 18.81
CA ALA A 131 -12.23 -3.84 17.62
C ALA A 131 -12.30 -2.35 17.98
N ARG A 132 -13.18 -1.96 18.91
CA ARG A 132 -13.30 -0.57 19.38
C ARG A 132 -12.02 -0.04 20.02
N ARG A 133 -11.33 -0.84 20.84
CA ARG A 133 -10.03 -0.46 21.42
C ARG A 133 -8.97 -0.21 20.34
N GLN A 134 -8.94 -1.05 19.31
CA GLN A 134 -7.98 -0.92 18.19
C GLN A 134 -8.20 0.35 17.39
N ILE A 135 -9.45 0.76 17.18
CA ILE A 135 -9.78 1.92 16.34
C ILE A 135 -9.78 3.25 17.09
N GLN A 136 -9.75 3.27 18.42
CA GLN A 136 -9.91 4.49 19.23
C GLN A 136 -9.05 5.67 18.74
N HIS A 137 -7.79 5.42 18.39
CA HIS A 137 -6.86 6.44 17.90
C HIS A 137 -6.64 6.39 16.38
N LYS A 138 -7.10 5.32 15.75
CA LYS A 138 -6.94 5.07 14.31
C LYS A 138 -8.10 5.66 13.51
N LEU A 139 -9.32 5.57 14.05
CA LEU A 139 -10.57 5.99 13.45
C LEU A 139 -11.43 6.73 14.48
N PRO A 140 -11.03 7.92 14.98
CA PRO A 140 -11.73 8.61 16.06
C PRO A 140 -13.19 8.89 15.74
N PHE A 141 -13.52 9.31 14.50
CA PHE A 141 -14.90 9.53 14.08
C PHE A 141 -15.76 8.25 14.15
N TRP A 142 -15.23 7.11 13.71
CA TRP A 142 -15.94 5.82 13.78
C TRP A 142 -16.02 5.30 15.21
N TYR A 143 -15.03 5.56 16.04
CA TYR A 143 -15.03 5.14 17.44
C TYR A 143 -16.19 5.75 18.25
N GLU A 144 -16.58 6.98 17.94
CA GLU A 144 -17.69 7.68 18.58
C GLU A 144 -19.07 7.14 18.17
N GLN A 145 -19.14 6.32 17.09
CA GLN A 145 -20.39 5.76 16.60
C GLN A 145 -20.66 4.40 17.24
N ASP A 146 -21.48 4.35 18.27
CA ASP A 146 -21.77 3.12 19.04
C ASP A 146 -22.56 2.06 18.28
N GLU A 147 -23.23 2.45 17.21
CA GLU A 147 -24.06 1.57 16.38
C GLU A 147 -23.25 0.78 15.33
N LEU A 148 -21.96 1.09 15.14
CA LEU A 148 -21.15 0.43 14.14
C LEU A 148 -20.77 -1.00 14.54
N ILE A 149 -20.75 -1.89 13.54
CA ILE A 149 -20.41 -3.31 13.67
C ILE A 149 -19.05 -3.57 13.00
N TYR A 150 -18.21 -4.33 13.68
CA TYR A 150 -16.90 -4.75 13.18
C TYR A 150 -16.92 -6.26 12.95
N PRO A 151 -16.84 -6.75 11.70
CA PRO A 151 -17.04 -8.16 11.36
C PRO A 151 -15.95 -9.06 11.93
N SER A 152 -14.73 -8.55 12.11
CA SER A 152 -13.63 -9.30 12.69
C SER A 152 -12.60 -8.38 13.34
N ARG A 153 -11.75 -8.92 14.24
CA ARG A 153 -10.59 -8.21 14.80
C ARG A 153 -9.59 -7.84 13.70
N LEU A 154 -9.40 -8.72 12.72
CA LEU A 154 -8.50 -8.52 11.61
C LEU A 154 -8.91 -7.31 10.77
N SER A 155 -10.21 -7.10 10.56
CA SER A 155 -10.73 -5.97 9.79
C SER A 155 -10.33 -4.62 10.40
N THR A 156 -10.34 -4.49 11.72
CA THR A 156 -9.95 -3.25 12.41
C THR A 156 -8.44 -3.08 12.53
N GLU A 157 -7.70 -4.17 12.60
CA GLU A 157 -6.24 -4.15 12.61
C GLU A 157 -5.68 -3.67 11.26
N GLN A 158 -6.20 -4.24 10.16
CA GLN A 158 -5.67 -4.01 8.82
C GLN A 158 -6.29 -2.81 8.07
N CYS A 159 -7.44 -2.30 8.49
CA CYS A 159 -8.08 -1.18 7.81
C CYS A 159 -7.19 0.08 7.75
N SER A 160 -7.49 0.96 6.83
CA SER A 160 -6.89 2.30 6.74
C SER A 160 -7.14 3.11 8.02
N SER A 161 -6.23 4.04 8.34
CA SER A 161 -6.52 5.07 9.33
C SER A 161 -7.40 6.17 8.75
N GLU A 162 -8.11 6.90 9.59
CA GLU A 162 -8.90 8.05 9.17
C GLU A 162 -8.08 9.08 8.38
N GLN A 163 -6.89 9.38 8.86
CA GLN A 163 -5.98 10.33 8.21
C GLN A 163 -5.55 9.88 6.81
N THR A 164 -5.24 8.58 6.64
CA THR A 164 -4.85 8.07 5.32
C THR A 164 -6.04 7.96 4.38
N ALA A 165 -7.24 7.66 4.87
CA ALA A 165 -8.47 7.65 4.07
C ALA A 165 -8.88 9.07 3.62
N LEU A 166 -8.79 10.06 4.51
CA LEU A 166 -8.97 11.49 4.20
C LEU A 166 -7.95 12.00 3.17
N TYR A 167 -6.72 11.50 3.19
CA TYR A 167 -5.75 11.81 2.16
C TYR A 167 -6.10 11.18 0.82
N LYS A 168 -6.43 9.88 0.81
CA LYS A 168 -6.77 9.14 -0.41
C LYS A 168 -7.96 9.73 -1.15
N GLN A 169 -8.99 10.20 -0.46
CA GLN A 169 -10.13 10.85 -1.12
C GLN A 169 -9.72 12.08 -1.96
N GLN A 170 -8.62 12.76 -1.61
CA GLN A 170 -8.15 13.92 -2.37
C GLN A 170 -7.53 13.52 -3.71
N LEU A 171 -7.12 12.27 -3.85
CA LEU A 171 -6.50 11.72 -5.07
C LEU A 171 -7.54 11.26 -6.10
N LEU A 172 -8.82 11.23 -5.74
CA LEU A 172 -9.89 10.80 -6.64
C LEU A 172 -10.05 11.73 -7.84
N ARG A 173 -10.40 11.16 -8.98
CA ARG A 173 -10.78 11.86 -10.21
C ARG A 173 -12.17 11.43 -10.65
N GLY A 174 -12.95 12.39 -11.15
CA GLY A 174 -14.30 12.15 -11.63
C GLY A 174 -15.35 11.98 -10.51
N ASN A 175 -16.52 11.48 -10.86
CA ASN A 175 -17.70 11.42 -9.99
C ASN A 175 -18.04 9.98 -9.55
N THR A 176 -17.59 8.96 -10.31
CA THR A 176 -17.82 7.55 -10.00
C THR A 176 -16.52 6.89 -9.56
N VAL A 177 -16.51 6.33 -8.36
CA VAL A 177 -15.37 5.62 -7.76
C VAL A 177 -15.76 4.18 -7.49
N CYS A 178 -14.90 3.23 -7.80
CA CYS A 178 -15.09 1.83 -7.46
C CYS A 178 -13.95 1.33 -6.58
N ASP A 179 -14.29 0.93 -5.35
CA ASP A 179 -13.41 0.24 -4.43
C ASP A 179 -13.57 -1.27 -4.65
N LEU A 180 -12.54 -1.89 -5.24
CA LEU A 180 -12.54 -3.33 -5.60
C LEU A 180 -12.13 -4.24 -4.44
N THR A 181 -11.80 -3.67 -3.27
CA THR A 181 -11.31 -4.38 -2.09
C THR A 181 -11.90 -3.78 -0.81
N GLY A 182 -13.23 -3.69 -0.78
CA GLY A 182 -13.99 -2.88 0.17
C GLY A 182 -13.67 -3.09 1.65
N GLY A 183 -13.44 -4.33 2.08
CA GLY A 183 -13.08 -4.66 3.46
C GLY A 183 -14.03 -4.06 4.49
N LEU A 184 -13.48 -3.39 5.53
CA LEU A 184 -14.32 -2.72 6.54
C LEU A 184 -15.08 -1.48 5.98
N GLY A 185 -14.76 -1.01 4.77
CA GLY A 185 -15.43 0.11 4.12
C GLY A 185 -14.93 1.49 4.55
N ILE A 186 -13.76 1.58 5.20
CA ILE A 186 -13.22 2.87 5.66
C ILE A 186 -12.90 3.79 4.47
N ASP A 187 -12.11 3.31 3.51
CA ASP A 187 -11.76 4.09 2.33
C ASP A 187 -13.00 4.44 1.51
N THR A 188 -13.88 3.47 1.29
CA THR A 188 -15.18 3.65 0.60
C THR A 188 -16.03 4.76 1.24
N PHE A 189 -16.13 4.79 2.58
CA PHE A 189 -16.89 5.82 3.31
C PHE A 189 -16.33 7.22 3.03
N TYR A 190 -14.99 7.40 3.11
CA TYR A 190 -14.40 8.70 2.82
C TYR A 190 -14.47 9.06 1.33
N PHE A 191 -14.39 8.08 0.43
CA PHE A 191 -14.63 8.33 -1.00
C PHE A 191 -16.03 8.85 -1.27
N ALA A 192 -17.03 8.32 -0.58
CA ALA A 192 -18.41 8.74 -0.72
C ALA A 192 -18.71 10.17 -0.24
N GLN A 193 -17.83 10.74 0.57
CA GLN A 193 -17.93 12.16 0.97
C GLN A 193 -17.50 13.12 -0.15
N LYS A 194 -16.81 12.63 -1.18
CA LYS A 194 -16.31 13.46 -2.28
C LYS A 194 -16.90 13.08 -3.64
N ALA A 195 -17.09 11.80 -3.90
CA ALA A 195 -17.67 11.29 -5.15
C ALA A 195 -19.19 11.24 -5.07
N GLY A 196 -19.86 11.45 -6.21
CA GLY A 196 -21.31 11.36 -6.28
C GLY A 196 -21.83 9.92 -6.27
N ASN A 197 -21.04 8.97 -6.72
CA ASN A 197 -21.38 7.54 -6.76
C ASN A 197 -20.17 6.69 -6.40
N VAL A 198 -20.33 5.78 -5.43
CA VAL A 198 -19.26 4.86 -5.02
C VAL A 198 -19.76 3.43 -5.10
N ILE A 199 -18.98 2.57 -5.74
CA ILE A 199 -19.22 1.13 -5.83
C ILE A 199 -18.25 0.47 -4.85
N TYR A 200 -18.80 -0.30 -3.91
CA TYR A 200 -18.04 -1.11 -2.96
C TYR A 200 -18.13 -2.58 -3.39
N VAL A 201 -17.01 -3.21 -3.68
CA VAL A 201 -16.93 -4.62 -4.05
C VAL A 201 -16.17 -5.38 -2.96
N GLU A 202 -16.78 -6.44 -2.46
CA GLU A 202 -16.18 -7.28 -1.41
C GLU A 202 -16.62 -8.73 -1.59
N ARG A 203 -15.70 -9.67 -1.43
CA ARG A 203 -15.93 -11.11 -1.64
C ARG A 203 -16.48 -11.82 -0.41
N PHE A 204 -16.32 -11.26 0.79
CA PHE A 204 -16.79 -11.86 2.03
C PHE A 204 -18.16 -11.31 2.42
N PRO A 205 -19.20 -12.16 2.51
CA PRO A 205 -20.57 -11.71 2.77
C PRO A 205 -20.73 -11.03 4.14
N GLU A 206 -19.96 -11.46 5.15
CA GLU A 206 -19.98 -10.85 6.48
C GLU A 206 -19.49 -9.39 6.47
N TYR A 207 -18.52 -9.06 5.60
CA TYR A 207 -18.05 -7.69 5.42
C TYR A 207 -19.10 -6.85 4.67
N CYS A 208 -19.71 -7.41 3.63
CA CYS A 208 -20.82 -6.73 2.92
C CYS A 208 -21.98 -6.41 3.86
N THR A 209 -22.36 -7.35 4.74
CA THR A 209 -23.44 -7.17 5.72
C THR A 209 -23.10 -6.08 6.72
N ALA A 210 -21.88 -6.10 7.27
CA ALA A 210 -21.41 -5.07 8.21
C ALA A 210 -21.33 -3.70 7.53
N ALA A 211 -20.80 -3.61 6.29
CA ALA A 211 -20.69 -2.39 5.52
C ALA A 211 -22.07 -1.79 5.23
N GLN A 212 -23.06 -2.60 4.82
CA GLN A 212 -24.44 -2.15 4.59
C GLN A 212 -25.06 -1.54 5.84
N HIS A 213 -24.88 -2.18 7.00
CA HIS A 213 -25.35 -1.64 8.27
C HIS A 213 -24.62 -0.33 8.61
N ASN A 214 -23.30 -0.32 8.54
CA ASN A 214 -22.46 0.81 8.93
C ASN A 214 -22.72 2.04 8.06
N PHE A 215 -22.80 1.89 6.74
CA PHE A 215 -23.08 3.03 5.84
C PHE A 215 -24.47 3.62 6.08
N LYS A 216 -25.43 2.79 6.45
CA LYS A 216 -26.75 3.27 6.88
C LYS A 216 -26.68 4.08 8.17
N VAL A 217 -25.96 3.60 9.18
CA VAL A 217 -25.71 4.31 10.45
C VAL A 217 -25.01 5.64 10.20
N LEU A 218 -24.03 5.64 9.29
CA LEU A 218 -23.25 6.82 8.91
C LEU A 218 -23.98 7.75 7.92
N ASN A 219 -25.26 7.49 7.62
CA ASN A 219 -26.11 8.27 6.71
C ASN A 219 -25.49 8.47 5.31
N THR A 220 -24.82 7.44 4.78
CA THR A 220 -24.18 7.48 3.47
C THR A 220 -25.04 6.71 2.47
N SER A 221 -25.67 7.42 1.52
CA SER A 221 -26.66 6.84 0.60
C SER A 221 -26.14 6.63 -0.84
N ASN A 222 -24.94 7.13 -1.15
CA ASN A 222 -24.35 7.07 -2.49
C ASN A 222 -23.33 5.93 -2.66
N ILE A 223 -23.40 4.90 -1.79
CA ILE A 223 -22.56 3.70 -1.87
C ILE A 223 -23.43 2.52 -2.32
N HIS A 224 -22.99 1.84 -3.39
CA HIS A 224 -23.58 0.62 -3.92
C HIS A 224 -22.70 -0.57 -3.56
N ILE A 225 -23.26 -1.50 -2.77
CA ILE A 225 -22.54 -2.70 -2.32
C ILE A 225 -22.77 -3.83 -3.32
N ILE A 226 -21.66 -4.45 -3.74
CA ILE A 226 -21.66 -5.63 -4.60
C ILE A 226 -20.87 -6.73 -3.88
N HIS A 227 -21.55 -7.83 -3.56
CA HIS A 227 -20.91 -9.04 -3.04
C HIS A 227 -20.39 -9.85 -4.22
N SER A 228 -19.09 -9.74 -4.49
CA SER A 228 -18.42 -10.47 -5.58
C SER A 228 -16.89 -10.42 -5.38
N ASP A 229 -16.19 -11.35 -6.02
CA ASP A 229 -14.75 -11.19 -6.22
C ASP A 229 -14.49 -10.11 -7.30
N ALA A 230 -13.46 -9.28 -7.06
CA ALA A 230 -13.07 -8.24 -7.99
C ALA A 230 -12.75 -8.78 -9.40
N CYS A 231 -12.09 -9.94 -9.47
CA CYS A 231 -11.70 -10.56 -10.74
C CYS A 231 -12.92 -10.99 -11.57
N ASP A 232 -14.01 -11.40 -10.91
CA ASP A 232 -15.21 -11.90 -11.59
C ASP A 232 -16.05 -10.76 -12.16
N ILE A 233 -16.11 -9.62 -11.45
CA ILE A 233 -17.04 -8.54 -11.79
C ILE A 233 -16.41 -7.41 -12.61
N ILE A 234 -15.09 -7.27 -12.60
CA ILE A 234 -14.39 -6.12 -13.19
C ILE A 234 -14.78 -5.87 -14.66
N GLN A 235 -15.07 -6.92 -15.41
CA GLN A 235 -15.49 -6.81 -16.82
C GLN A 235 -16.82 -6.07 -17.01
N THR A 236 -17.66 -6.00 -15.98
CA THR A 236 -18.96 -5.34 -16.02
C THR A 236 -18.92 -3.93 -15.41
N LEU A 237 -17.85 -3.58 -14.70
CA LEU A 237 -17.71 -2.31 -14.01
C LEU A 237 -17.05 -1.25 -14.89
N GLN A 238 -17.44 -0.02 -14.68
CA GLN A 238 -16.82 1.19 -15.22
C GLN A 238 -16.85 2.27 -14.16
N ALA A 239 -15.74 2.98 -13.99
CA ALA A 239 -15.61 4.06 -13.03
C ALA A 239 -14.65 5.14 -13.53
N ASP A 240 -14.71 6.35 -12.99
CA ASP A 240 -13.69 7.37 -13.25
C ASP A 240 -12.39 7.03 -12.51
N THR A 241 -12.52 6.46 -11.29
CA THR A 241 -11.39 6.00 -10.48
C THR A 241 -11.67 4.59 -9.95
N PHE A 242 -10.74 3.65 -10.17
CA PHE A 242 -10.67 2.40 -9.42
C PHE A 242 -9.68 2.53 -8.25
N TYR A 243 -10.04 1.94 -7.13
CA TYR A 243 -9.17 1.79 -5.96
C TYR A 243 -9.01 0.30 -5.61
N LEU A 244 -7.78 -0.10 -5.25
CA LEU A 244 -7.46 -1.45 -4.82
C LEU A 244 -6.49 -1.40 -3.63
N ASP A 245 -6.79 -2.21 -2.61
CA ASP A 245 -5.91 -2.54 -1.49
C ASP A 245 -5.67 -4.06 -1.48
N PRO A 246 -4.86 -4.60 -2.40
CA PRO A 246 -4.71 -6.04 -2.52
C PRO A 246 -4.06 -6.63 -1.27
N ALA A 247 -4.72 -7.64 -0.70
CA ALA A 247 -4.23 -8.35 0.47
C ALA A 247 -3.14 -9.35 0.09
N ARG A 248 -2.20 -9.60 1.00
CA ARG A 248 -1.17 -10.61 0.79
C ARG A 248 -1.79 -12.01 0.83
N ARG A 249 -1.51 -12.86 -0.17
CA ARG A 249 -1.87 -14.28 -0.15
C ARG A 249 -1.17 -14.97 1.02
N GLY A 250 -1.95 -15.67 1.86
CA GLY A 250 -1.55 -16.18 3.17
C GLY A 250 -0.25 -16.98 3.27
N ASN A 251 0.20 -17.19 4.51
CA ASN A 251 1.22 -18.14 5.01
C ASN A 251 2.62 -18.17 4.38
N GLY A 252 3.06 -17.12 3.73
CA GLY A 252 4.45 -17.03 3.32
C GLY A 252 5.30 -16.31 4.36
N ASN A 253 6.16 -17.02 5.08
CA ASN A 253 7.25 -16.48 5.92
C ASN A 253 8.34 -15.75 5.06
N LYS A 254 7.96 -15.28 3.88
CA LYS A 254 8.85 -14.54 3.00
C LYS A 254 9.04 -13.12 3.56
N ARG A 255 10.28 -12.77 3.85
CA ARG A 255 10.68 -11.45 4.37
C ARG A 255 10.53 -10.31 3.36
N LEU A 256 10.43 -10.63 2.07
CA LEU A 256 10.27 -9.66 1.00
C LEU A 256 8.81 -9.61 0.55
N PHE A 257 8.29 -8.41 0.38
CA PHE A 257 6.99 -8.15 -0.21
C PHE A 257 7.13 -8.23 -1.75
N ALA A 258 6.38 -9.13 -2.40
CA ALA A 258 6.26 -9.15 -3.84
C ALA A 258 4.81 -8.81 -4.24
N LEU A 259 4.64 -7.94 -5.22
CA LEU A 259 3.33 -7.54 -5.73
C LEU A 259 2.56 -8.73 -6.31
N THR A 260 3.28 -9.72 -6.87
CA THR A 260 2.74 -10.97 -7.38
C THR A 260 2.15 -11.89 -6.31
N ASP A 261 2.50 -11.67 -5.03
CA ASP A 261 1.98 -12.46 -3.90
C ASP A 261 0.68 -11.85 -3.32
N CYS A 262 0.11 -10.84 -3.98
CA CYS A 262 -1.10 -10.15 -3.55
C CYS A 262 -2.37 -10.68 -4.23
N GLU A 263 -3.51 -10.47 -3.60
CA GLU A 263 -4.84 -10.82 -4.10
C GLU A 263 -5.82 -9.66 -3.84
N PRO A 264 -6.53 -9.17 -4.87
CA PRO A 264 -6.44 -9.58 -6.28
C PRO A 264 -5.07 -9.28 -6.91
N ASP A 265 -4.70 -10.05 -7.94
CA ASP A 265 -3.45 -9.86 -8.68
C ASP A 265 -3.55 -8.62 -9.57
N ILE A 266 -2.96 -7.52 -9.10
CA ILE A 266 -2.99 -6.25 -9.82
C ILE A 266 -2.33 -6.32 -11.20
N LEU A 267 -1.31 -7.14 -11.38
CA LEU A 267 -0.62 -7.23 -12.67
C LEU A 267 -1.50 -7.87 -13.73
N GLN A 268 -2.38 -8.79 -13.34
CA GLN A 268 -3.38 -9.39 -14.24
C GLN A 268 -4.56 -8.44 -14.50
N LEU A 269 -5.02 -7.71 -13.47
CA LEU A 269 -6.17 -6.81 -13.60
C LEU A 269 -5.84 -5.47 -14.27
N LYS A 270 -4.61 -5.00 -14.15
CA LYS A 270 -4.16 -3.67 -14.59
C LYS A 270 -4.59 -3.28 -16.01
N PRO A 271 -4.42 -4.14 -17.05
CA PRO A 271 -4.81 -3.75 -18.41
C PRO A 271 -6.30 -3.41 -18.50
N LEU A 272 -7.15 -4.22 -17.89
CA LEU A 272 -8.60 -4.05 -17.92
C LEU A 272 -9.04 -2.84 -17.09
N LEU A 273 -8.39 -2.60 -15.94
CA LEU A 273 -8.66 -1.43 -15.11
C LEU A 273 -8.36 -0.13 -15.84
N LEU A 274 -7.22 -0.06 -16.54
CA LEU A 274 -6.78 1.14 -17.27
C LEU A 274 -7.58 1.40 -18.56
N GLU A 275 -8.23 0.38 -19.12
CA GLU A 275 -9.21 0.56 -20.20
C GLU A 275 -10.52 1.19 -19.68
N ARG A 276 -10.89 0.91 -18.43
CA ARG A 276 -12.23 1.19 -17.87
C ARG A 276 -12.26 2.37 -16.93
N ALA A 277 -11.11 2.93 -16.59
CA ALA A 277 -11.01 4.12 -15.75
C ALA A 277 -9.94 5.08 -16.24
N ARG A 278 -10.13 6.35 -15.89
CA ARG A 278 -9.11 7.38 -16.12
C ARG A 278 -7.97 7.29 -15.14
N ARG A 279 -8.24 6.77 -13.94
CA ARG A 279 -7.29 6.66 -12.84
C ARG A 279 -7.47 5.34 -12.09
N VAL A 280 -6.35 4.71 -11.76
CA VAL A 280 -6.31 3.55 -10.87
C VAL A 280 -5.39 3.87 -9.70
N ILE A 281 -5.90 3.74 -8.48
CA ILE A 281 -5.14 3.93 -7.24
C ILE A 281 -4.87 2.57 -6.64
N VAL A 282 -3.61 2.19 -6.54
CA VAL A 282 -3.19 0.91 -5.93
C VAL A 282 -2.48 1.19 -4.62
N LYS A 283 -3.08 0.74 -3.51
CA LYS A 283 -2.44 0.78 -2.20
C LYS A 283 -1.50 -0.41 -2.05
N ILE A 284 -0.31 -0.16 -1.57
CA ILE A 284 0.74 -1.17 -1.42
C ILE A 284 1.35 -1.07 -0.02
N SER A 285 1.73 -2.22 0.52
CA SER A 285 2.38 -2.31 1.83
C SER A 285 3.63 -1.41 1.92
N PRO A 286 3.86 -0.75 3.07
CA PRO A 286 5.07 0.02 3.30
C PRO A 286 6.36 -0.83 3.28
N MET A 287 6.24 -2.15 3.31
CA MET A 287 7.37 -3.08 3.17
C MET A 287 7.85 -3.23 1.72
N ALA A 288 7.03 -2.88 0.73
CA ALA A 288 7.40 -2.95 -0.69
C ALA A 288 8.52 -1.94 -1.02
N ASP A 289 9.37 -2.30 -1.95
CA ASP A 289 10.33 -1.36 -2.54
C ASP A 289 9.64 -0.51 -3.60
N PRO A 290 9.68 0.85 -3.49
CA PRO A 290 9.00 1.73 -4.44
C PRO A 290 9.56 1.63 -5.86
N GLU A 291 10.88 1.47 -6.02
CA GLU A 291 11.54 1.39 -7.32
C GLU A 291 11.20 0.07 -8.02
N GLU A 292 11.24 -1.05 -7.29
CA GLU A 292 10.86 -2.35 -7.83
C GLU A 292 9.38 -2.39 -8.21
N THR A 293 8.51 -1.81 -7.36
CA THR A 293 7.08 -1.70 -7.65
C THR A 293 6.83 -0.86 -8.90
N LEU A 294 7.55 0.25 -9.08
CA LEU A 294 7.45 1.10 -10.26
C LEU A 294 7.81 0.37 -11.55
N ARG A 295 8.80 -0.52 -11.51
CA ARG A 295 9.16 -1.36 -12.68
C ARG A 295 8.02 -2.30 -13.09
N LEU A 296 7.24 -2.80 -12.12
CA LEU A 296 6.07 -3.65 -12.38
C LEU A 296 4.84 -2.87 -12.83
N LEU A 297 4.75 -1.59 -12.45
CA LEU A 297 3.65 -0.67 -12.75
C LEU A 297 4.14 0.55 -13.55
N PRO A 298 4.61 0.39 -14.79
CA PRO A 298 5.22 1.47 -15.57
C PRO A 298 4.23 2.57 -16.01
N GLU A 299 2.91 2.34 -15.87
CA GLU A 299 1.86 3.32 -16.13
C GLU A 299 1.67 4.31 -14.95
N THR A 300 2.49 4.19 -13.91
CA THR A 300 2.44 5.09 -12.74
C THR A 300 2.81 6.52 -13.12
N ARG A 301 2.01 7.49 -12.66
CA ARG A 301 2.24 8.93 -12.79
C ARG A 301 2.71 9.56 -11.47
N GLU A 302 2.15 9.09 -10.37
CA GLU A 302 2.43 9.62 -9.05
C GLU A 302 2.62 8.46 -8.06
N ILE A 303 3.55 8.61 -7.12
CA ILE A 303 3.72 7.72 -5.97
C ILE A 303 3.55 8.56 -4.71
N HIS A 304 2.57 8.23 -3.87
CA HIS A 304 2.39 8.91 -2.59
C HIS A 304 2.82 7.95 -1.47
N ILE A 305 3.79 8.37 -0.68
CA ILE A 305 4.33 7.63 0.45
C ILE A 305 3.79 8.28 1.71
N LEU A 306 2.89 7.58 2.40
CA LEU A 306 2.18 8.15 3.54
C LEU A 306 2.77 7.65 4.86
N ALA A 307 3.17 8.57 5.71
CA ALA A 307 3.46 8.31 7.10
C ALA A 307 2.41 8.98 8.00
N VAL A 308 2.09 8.33 9.11
CA VAL A 308 1.24 8.88 10.18
C VAL A 308 2.05 8.86 11.47
N ARG A 309 2.19 10.01 12.11
CA ARG A 309 2.98 10.15 13.34
C ARG A 309 4.39 9.57 13.19
N ASN A 310 5.04 9.89 12.07
CA ASN A 310 6.39 9.45 11.72
C ASN A 310 6.57 7.92 11.55
N GLU A 311 5.52 7.19 11.21
CA GLU A 311 5.56 5.78 10.82
C GLU A 311 4.99 5.62 9.42
N CYS A 312 5.77 5.07 8.47
CA CYS A 312 5.30 4.81 7.11
C CYS A 312 4.18 3.75 7.14
N LYS A 313 2.99 4.13 6.66
CA LYS A 313 1.78 3.30 6.73
C LYS A 313 1.44 2.63 5.41
N GLU A 314 1.55 3.34 4.30
CA GLU A 314 1.17 2.84 2.99
C GLU A 314 1.87 3.58 1.85
N LEU A 315 1.97 2.92 0.71
CA LEU A 315 2.39 3.49 -0.56
C LEU A 315 1.18 3.47 -1.51
N LEU A 316 0.93 4.57 -2.21
CA LEU A 316 -0.13 4.66 -3.21
C LEU A 316 0.50 4.89 -4.57
N PHE A 317 0.25 3.99 -5.51
CA PHE A 317 0.65 4.11 -6.89
C PHE A 317 -0.54 4.57 -7.72
N ILE A 318 -0.41 5.71 -8.38
CA ILE A 318 -1.45 6.31 -9.21
C ILE A 318 -1.13 6.02 -10.65
N LEU A 319 -1.91 5.16 -11.28
CA LEU A 319 -1.76 4.75 -12.67
C LEU A 319 -2.76 5.52 -13.55
N GLU A 320 -2.31 6.01 -14.70
CA GLU A 320 -3.13 6.69 -15.69
C GLU A 320 -2.67 6.35 -17.11
N GLY A 321 -3.62 6.03 -17.98
CA GLY A 321 -3.37 5.63 -19.36
C GLY A 321 -2.91 4.18 -19.48
N THR A 322 -3.00 3.63 -20.69
CA THR A 322 -2.71 2.22 -21.01
C THR A 322 -1.27 1.97 -21.46
N THR A 323 -0.47 3.02 -21.51
CA THR A 323 0.94 2.98 -21.92
C THR A 323 1.85 3.50 -20.81
N PRO A 324 3.12 3.07 -20.75
CA PRO A 324 4.09 3.60 -19.82
C PRO A 324 4.16 5.13 -19.82
N SER A 325 4.45 5.72 -18.67
CA SER A 325 4.56 7.17 -18.55
C SER A 325 5.73 7.70 -19.36
N VAL A 326 5.48 8.66 -20.25
CA VAL A 326 6.52 9.44 -20.94
C VAL A 326 7.06 10.56 -20.04
N GLN A 327 6.23 11.05 -19.10
CA GLN A 327 6.64 12.07 -18.14
C GLN A 327 7.28 11.45 -16.91
N PRO A 328 8.22 12.14 -16.27
CA PRO A 328 8.82 11.67 -15.02
C PRO A 328 7.76 11.43 -13.95
N VAL A 329 7.86 10.32 -13.25
CA VAL A 329 6.99 9.99 -12.12
C VAL A 329 7.25 10.95 -10.97
N LYS A 330 6.20 11.54 -10.40
CA LYS A 330 6.31 12.40 -9.21
C LYS A 330 6.17 11.57 -7.94
N ILE A 331 7.09 11.74 -7.02
CA ILE A 331 7.06 11.11 -5.70
C ILE A 331 6.68 12.16 -4.66
N TYR A 332 5.67 11.85 -3.86
CA TYR A 332 5.13 12.68 -2.78
C TYR A 332 5.43 11.99 -1.44
N ALA A 333 6.37 12.52 -0.67
CA ALA A 333 6.61 12.05 0.69
C ALA A 333 5.78 12.89 1.66
N VAL A 334 4.79 12.26 2.29
CA VAL A 334 3.73 12.91 3.08
C VAL A 334 3.75 12.40 4.50
N ASN A 335 3.84 13.30 5.48
CA ASN A 335 3.73 12.96 6.90
C ASN A 335 2.44 13.56 7.48
N LEU A 336 1.49 12.68 7.82
CA LEU A 336 0.18 13.04 8.35
C LEU A 336 0.20 13.01 9.89
N GLY A 337 -0.61 13.88 10.52
CA GLY A 337 -0.82 13.84 11.97
C GLY A 337 0.21 14.61 12.81
N GLY A 338 0.95 15.54 12.21
CA GLY A 338 1.65 16.61 12.91
C GLY A 338 0.69 17.67 13.47
N THR A 339 1.18 18.53 14.36
CA THR A 339 0.42 19.67 14.90
C THR A 339 0.11 20.73 13.84
N THR A 340 0.92 20.77 12.78
CA THR A 340 0.75 21.59 11.58
C THR A 340 0.77 20.69 10.35
N ALA A 341 -0.04 21.02 9.35
CA ALA A 341 -0.02 20.32 8.06
C ALA A 341 1.31 20.65 7.34
N GLU A 342 2.26 19.73 7.38
CA GLU A 342 3.50 19.85 6.64
C GLU A 342 3.21 19.64 5.13
N PRO A 343 3.71 20.54 4.24
CA PRO A 343 3.58 20.32 2.81
C PRO A 343 4.34 19.05 2.39
N PRO A 344 3.84 18.30 1.40
CA PRO A 344 4.54 17.13 0.91
C PRO A 344 5.89 17.50 0.30
N PHE A 345 6.93 16.70 0.53
CA PHE A 345 8.18 16.80 -0.20
C PHE A 345 8.01 16.10 -1.55
N ILE A 346 8.00 16.91 -2.63
CA ILE A 346 7.70 16.42 -3.98
C ILE A 346 8.99 16.44 -4.81
N PHE A 347 9.25 15.34 -5.53
CA PHE A 347 10.42 15.22 -6.41
C PHE A 347 10.22 14.12 -7.46
N THR A 348 11.16 14.04 -8.40
CA THR A 348 11.25 12.93 -9.36
C THR A 348 12.49 12.07 -9.09
N PRO A 349 12.51 10.79 -9.49
CA PRO A 349 13.70 9.95 -9.37
C PRO A 349 14.95 10.55 -10.03
N ASP A 350 14.77 11.25 -11.15
CA ASP A 350 15.90 11.87 -11.87
C ASP A 350 16.50 13.04 -11.07
N GLU A 351 15.68 13.87 -10.41
CA GLU A 351 16.18 14.93 -9.53
C GLU A 351 17.03 14.38 -8.39
N GLU A 352 16.62 13.25 -7.76
CA GLU A 352 17.44 12.60 -6.73
C GLU A 352 18.72 12.00 -7.32
N LYS A 353 18.64 11.40 -8.51
CA LYS A 353 19.79 10.80 -9.19
C LYS A 353 20.85 11.83 -9.53
N GLU A 354 20.45 13.00 -10.05
CA GLU A 354 21.31 14.10 -10.48
C GLU A 354 21.82 14.95 -9.32
N ALA A 355 21.14 14.96 -8.18
CA ALA A 355 21.54 15.73 -7.01
C ALA A 355 22.95 15.34 -6.54
N PRO A 356 23.83 16.33 -6.24
CA PRO A 356 25.17 16.08 -5.75
C PRO A 356 25.13 15.51 -4.32
N LEU A 357 26.09 14.64 -4.00
CA LEU A 357 26.27 14.17 -2.63
C LEU A 357 27.00 15.24 -1.81
N GLN A 358 26.28 15.99 -1.00
CA GLN A 358 26.84 16.96 -0.04
C GLN A 358 27.11 16.27 1.29
N VAL A 359 28.37 16.14 1.68
CA VAL A 359 28.79 15.56 2.96
C VAL A 359 29.66 16.55 3.71
N CYS A 360 29.59 16.54 5.04
CA CYS A 360 30.52 17.28 5.88
C CYS A 360 31.56 16.35 6.53
N GLN A 361 32.72 16.91 6.84
CA GLN A 361 33.75 16.17 7.58
C GLN A 361 33.55 16.26 9.09
N THR A 362 32.95 17.34 9.56
CA THR A 362 32.71 17.65 10.98
C THR A 362 31.23 17.95 11.20
N LEU A 363 30.72 17.56 12.38
CA LEU A 363 29.39 17.94 12.83
C LEU A 363 29.32 19.46 13.02
N GLN A 364 28.14 20.00 12.69
CA GLN A 364 27.82 21.42 12.90
C GLN A 364 26.87 21.62 14.09
N ASN A 365 26.13 22.70 14.17
CA ASN A 365 25.34 23.06 15.34
C ASN A 365 24.00 22.27 15.44
N TYR A 366 23.41 21.90 14.30
CA TYR A 366 22.11 21.28 14.23
C TYR A 366 22.17 19.90 13.59
N LEU A 367 21.34 19.00 14.08
CA LEU A 367 21.14 17.66 13.55
C LEU A 367 19.70 17.50 13.06
N TYR A 368 19.54 16.91 11.87
CA TYR A 368 18.23 16.71 11.25
C TYR A 368 18.00 15.25 10.94
N GLU A 369 16.82 14.77 11.27
CA GLU A 369 16.36 13.42 10.92
C GLU A 369 15.07 13.49 10.10
N PRO A 370 15.07 13.07 8.83
CA PRO A 370 13.87 13.10 7.98
C PRO A 370 12.73 12.27 8.57
N HIS A 371 11.49 12.67 8.30
CA HIS A 371 10.34 11.86 8.66
C HIS A 371 10.27 10.53 7.86
N ALA A 372 9.51 9.57 8.35
CA ALA A 372 9.50 8.21 7.83
C ALA A 372 9.11 8.10 6.34
N ALA A 373 8.17 8.93 5.85
CA ALA A 373 7.80 8.92 4.44
C ALA A 373 8.96 9.39 3.55
N LEU A 374 9.71 10.40 3.98
CA LEU A 374 10.86 10.91 3.25
C LEU A 374 12.02 9.90 3.25
N LEU A 375 12.25 9.22 4.38
CA LEU A 375 13.22 8.12 4.43
C LEU A 375 12.83 6.97 3.49
N LYS A 376 11.54 6.67 3.39
CA LYS A 376 11.02 5.61 2.50
C LYS A 376 11.07 6.01 1.03
N SER A 377 10.97 7.31 0.72
CA SER A 377 10.98 7.81 -0.66
C SER A 377 12.33 7.77 -1.35
N GLY A 378 13.42 7.71 -0.58
CA GLY A 378 14.77 7.68 -1.14
C GLY A 378 15.39 9.05 -1.48
N ALA A 379 14.73 10.18 -1.18
CA ALA A 379 15.23 11.54 -1.47
C ALA A 379 16.40 11.95 -0.55
N PHE A 380 17.50 11.24 -0.59
CA PHE A 380 18.59 11.40 0.38
C PHE A 380 19.61 12.47 0.02
N LYS A 381 19.88 12.69 -1.27
CA LYS A 381 20.78 13.74 -1.73
C LYS A 381 20.04 15.05 -1.98
N LEU A 382 18.87 14.93 -2.57
CA LEU A 382 18.05 16.06 -2.96
C LEU A 382 17.61 16.92 -1.78
N ILE A 383 17.24 16.31 -0.64
CA ILE A 383 16.89 17.05 0.56
C ILE A 383 18.08 17.89 1.06
N ALA A 384 19.30 17.35 1.03
CA ALA A 384 20.50 18.10 1.40
C ALA A 384 20.71 19.30 0.45
N THR A 385 20.57 19.08 -0.85
CA THR A 385 20.74 20.10 -1.87
C THR A 385 19.69 21.22 -1.76
N ARG A 386 18.40 20.86 -1.65
CA ARG A 386 17.29 21.85 -1.59
C ARG A 386 17.31 22.70 -0.31
N LEU A 387 17.76 22.11 0.80
CA LEU A 387 17.76 22.78 2.10
C LEU A 387 19.15 23.25 2.55
N ASN A 388 20.15 23.17 1.66
CA ASN A 388 21.53 23.57 1.94
C ASN A 388 22.09 22.89 3.22
N LEU A 389 21.89 21.58 3.33
CA LEU A 389 22.34 20.75 4.44
C LEU A 389 23.46 19.81 3.99
N PHE A 390 24.21 19.28 4.97
CA PHE A 390 25.26 18.32 4.72
C PHE A 390 24.89 16.97 5.37
N LYS A 391 25.07 15.88 4.62
CA LYS A 391 24.93 14.52 5.17
C LYS A 391 26.11 14.18 6.07
N LEU A 392 25.86 13.49 7.18
CA LEU A 392 26.94 12.98 8.04
C LEU A 392 27.71 11.83 7.39
N HIS A 393 27.03 11.02 6.57
CA HIS A 393 27.59 9.91 5.82
C HIS A 393 26.63 9.52 4.70
N ARG A 394 27.14 8.94 3.59
CA ARG A 394 26.29 8.51 2.46
C ARG A 394 25.10 7.60 2.88
N HIS A 395 25.28 6.81 3.93
CA HIS A 395 24.32 5.81 4.40
C HIS A 395 23.63 6.16 5.72
N SER A 396 23.93 7.28 6.40
CA SER A 396 23.34 7.60 7.71
C SER A 396 21.94 8.21 7.60
N HIS A 397 21.65 8.91 6.51
CA HIS A 397 20.42 9.70 6.31
C HIS A 397 20.13 10.64 7.48
N LEU A 398 21.18 11.15 8.11
CA LEU A 398 21.17 12.25 9.06
C LEU A 398 21.90 13.42 8.42
N TYR A 399 21.45 14.64 8.75
CA TYR A 399 21.99 15.86 8.16
C TYR A 399 22.40 16.84 9.24
N THR A 400 23.25 17.80 8.89
CA THR A 400 23.73 18.84 9.79
C THR A 400 23.84 20.17 9.05
N SER A 401 23.74 21.26 9.78
CA SER A 401 24.00 22.61 9.34
C SER A 401 24.50 23.50 10.48
N GLU A 402 25.18 24.56 10.11
CA GLU A 402 25.63 25.59 11.04
C GLU A 402 24.48 26.51 11.50
N SER A 403 23.57 26.85 10.58
CA SER A 403 22.37 27.65 10.82
C SER A 403 21.11 26.77 10.85
N LEU A 404 20.12 27.17 11.63
CA LEU A 404 18.86 26.44 11.77
C LEU A 404 18.04 26.49 10.49
N CYS A 405 17.69 25.30 9.96
CA CYS A 405 16.71 25.12 8.87
C CYS A 405 15.35 24.76 9.48
N GLN A 406 14.47 25.74 9.63
CA GLN A 406 13.15 25.55 10.28
C GLN A 406 12.20 24.71 9.42
N ASP A 407 12.28 24.80 8.09
CA ASP A 407 11.39 24.12 7.14
C ASP A 407 11.82 22.67 6.83
N PHE A 408 12.68 22.10 7.67
CA PHE A 408 13.14 20.74 7.48
C PHE A 408 11.98 19.73 7.66
N PRO A 409 11.69 18.85 6.67
CA PRO A 409 10.61 17.87 6.75
C PRO A 409 11.00 16.68 7.65
N GLY A 410 10.95 16.88 8.94
CA GLY A 410 11.35 15.90 9.92
C GLY A 410 11.57 16.47 11.32
N ARG A 411 12.49 15.85 12.08
CA ARG A 411 12.85 16.28 13.44
C ARG A 411 14.15 17.09 13.40
N ILE A 412 14.16 18.16 14.16
CA ILE A 412 15.31 19.07 14.27
C ILE A 412 15.84 19.01 15.70
N PHE A 413 17.15 18.95 15.84
CA PHE A 413 17.83 18.86 17.12
C PHE A 413 19.00 19.82 17.18
N THR A 414 19.22 20.43 18.35
CA THR A 414 20.43 21.17 18.67
C THR A 414 21.46 20.20 19.21
N ILE A 415 22.68 20.21 18.66
CA ILE A 415 23.79 19.36 19.11
C ILE A 415 24.44 20.02 20.32
N GLU A 416 24.58 19.26 21.41
CA GLU A 416 25.24 19.73 22.63
C GLU A 416 26.66 19.18 22.73
N GLU A 417 26.81 17.87 22.47
CA GLU A 417 28.07 17.19 22.69
C GLU A 417 28.19 15.98 21.76
N THR A 418 29.41 15.69 21.36
CA THR A 418 29.73 14.54 20.52
C THR A 418 30.80 13.70 21.20
N TYR A 419 30.54 12.42 21.32
CA TYR A 419 31.44 11.46 21.94
C TYR A 419 31.94 10.46 20.92
N GLU A 420 33.23 10.16 20.90
CA GLU A 420 33.76 9.03 20.14
C GLU A 420 33.30 7.72 20.78
N PHE A 421 32.74 6.82 19.96
CA PHE A 421 32.16 5.58 20.47
C PHE A 421 33.22 4.61 20.96
N SER A 422 33.13 4.22 22.24
CA SER A 422 33.89 3.15 22.83
C SER A 422 33.11 2.40 23.91
N GLY A 423 33.51 1.16 24.19
CA GLY A 423 32.88 0.38 25.25
C GLY A 423 33.07 0.98 26.66
N LYS A 424 34.14 1.75 26.87
CA LYS A 424 34.43 2.48 28.13
C LYS A 424 33.46 3.68 28.27
N LEU A 425 33.27 4.41 27.18
CA LEU A 425 32.31 5.54 27.13
C LEU A 425 30.91 5.12 27.55
N LEU A 426 30.38 4.02 27.02
CA LEU A 426 29.02 3.59 27.33
C LEU A 426 28.78 3.37 28.83
N LYS A 427 29.77 2.82 29.54
CA LYS A 427 29.68 2.61 30.99
C LYS A 427 29.74 3.92 31.80
N GLN A 428 30.42 4.92 31.26
CA GLN A 428 30.51 6.25 31.88
C GLN A 428 29.28 7.10 31.59
N LEU A 429 28.76 7.00 30.37
CA LEU A 429 27.65 7.82 29.87
C LEU A 429 26.36 7.63 30.69
N TYR A 430 26.09 6.42 31.21
CA TYR A 430 24.95 6.15 32.08
C TYR A 430 24.92 7.04 33.34
N ARG A 431 26.10 7.38 33.90
CA ARG A 431 26.16 8.23 35.10
C ARG A 431 25.73 9.67 34.82
N GLN A 432 25.96 10.14 33.60
CA GLN A 432 25.63 11.51 33.16
C GLN A 432 24.25 11.54 32.49
N ILE A 433 23.88 10.48 31.74
CA ILE A 433 22.63 10.38 30.97
C ILE A 433 21.94 9.07 31.34
N PRO A 434 21.22 9.02 32.48
CA PRO A 434 20.55 7.80 32.92
C PRO A 434 19.32 7.44 32.08
N LYS A 435 18.78 8.43 31.31
CA LYS A 435 17.58 8.30 30.49
C LYS A 435 17.73 9.10 29.21
N ALA A 436 17.48 8.47 28.06
CA ALA A 436 17.52 9.13 26.75
C ALA A 436 16.69 8.39 25.70
N ASN A 437 16.26 9.12 24.66
CA ASN A 437 15.69 8.60 23.44
C ASN A 437 16.83 8.19 22.49
N LEU A 438 17.08 6.89 22.34
CA LEU A 438 18.18 6.38 21.53
C LEU A 438 17.74 6.16 20.08
N THR A 439 18.57 6.60 19.14
CA THR A 439 18.42 6.32 17.69
C THR A 439 19.73 5.81 17.12
N THR A 440 19.70 4.79 16.28
CA THR A 440 20.85 4.28 15.55
C THR A 440 20.68 4.46 14.05
N ARG A 441 21.67 5.03 13.37
CA ARG A 441 21.69 5.22 11.91
C ARG A 441 23.08 4.92 11.39
N ASN A 442 23.22 3.94 10.48
CA ASN A 442 24.51 3.50 9.97
C ASN A 442 25.51 3.17 11.11
N PHE A 443 25.06 2.35 12.04
CA PHE A 443 25.79 2.01 13.25
C PHE A 443 25.79 0.49 13.48
N PRO A 444 26.87 -0.12 13.99
CA PRO A 444 27.00 -1.57 14.09
C PRO A 444 26.14 -2.21 15.20
N LEU A 445 25.54 -1.40 16.09
CA LEU A 445 24.67 -1.88 17.16
C LEU A 445 23.23 -1.41 16.93
N THR A 446 22.28 -2.27 17.22
CA THR A 446 20.88 -1.91 17.32
C THR A 446 20.59 -1.06 18.57
N VAL A 447 19.44 -0.35 18.59
CA VAL A 447 19.00 0.40 19.79
C VAL A 447 18.92 -0.51 21.01
N ALA A 448 18.41 -1.73 20.87
CA ALA A 448 18.29 -2.69 21.97
C ALA A 448 19.66 -3.12 22.54
N GLU A 449 20.64 -3.40 21.67
CA GLU A 449 22.02 -3.73 22.08
C GLU A 449 22.71 -2.54 22.74
N LEU A 450 22.50 -1.34 22.19
CA LEU A 450 23.08 -0.11 22.76
C LEU A 450 22.52 0.15 24.17
N ARG A 451 21.20 0.00 24.37
CA ARG A 451 20.56 0.07 25.69
C ARG A 451 21.12 -0.95 26.66
N LYS A 452 21.19 -2.22 26.23
CA LYS A 452 21.73 -3.31 27.07
C LYS A 452 23.15 -3.04 27.54
N ARG A 453 24.02 -2.47 26.67
CA ARG A 453 25.42 -2.16 26.99
C ARG A 453 25.58 -0.90 27.82
N SER A 454 24.73 0.12 27.66
CA SER A 454 24.81 1.40 28.33
C SER A 454 24.00 1.46 29.63
N ASN A 455 22.98 0.61 29.81
CA ASN A 455 21.95 0.70 30.86
C ASN A 455 21.09 1.97 30.81
N ILE A 456 21.17 2.80 29.75
CA ILE A 456 20.37 4.02 29.59
C ILE A 456 18.91 3.62 29.40
N LYS A 457 18.03 4.15 30.24
CA LYS A 457 16.58 3.93 30.18
C LYS A 457 15.95 4.74 29.05
N GLU A 458 14.76 4.34 28.61
CA GLU A 458 14.02 5.07 27.57
C GLU A 458 13.34 6.34 28.09
N GLY A 459 13.31 7.39 27.23
CA GLY A 459 12.58 8.63 27.44
C GLY A 459 13.44 9.76 28.01
N GLY A 460 12.81 10.82 28.51
CA GLY A 460 13.44 12.09 28.89
C GLY A 460 13.61 13.02 27.68
N ASP A 461 14.27 14.16 27.91
CA ASP A 461 14.41 15.24 26.94
C ASP A 461 15.68 15.14 26.08
N ILE A 462 16.60 14.26 26.49
CA ILE A 462 17.84 14.00 25.76
C ILE A 462 17.57 12.99 24.63
N TYR A 463 18.05 13.33 23.43
CA TYR A 463 18.12 12.43 22.29
C TYR A 463 19.58 12.07 22.02
N LEU A 464 19.85 10.79 21.86
CA LEU A 464 21.20 10.28 21.67
C LEU A 464 21.25 9.49 20.33
N PHE A 465 21.96 10.07 19.36
CA PHE A 465 22.12 9.48 18.04
C PHE A 465 23.44 8.73 17.94
N ALA A 466 23.40 7.43 17.67
CA ALA A 466 24.57 6.63 17.35
C ALA A 466 24.72 6.51 15.84
N THR A 467 25.81 7.00 15.28
CA THR A 467 26.03 7.03 13.84
C THR A 467 27.52 6.90 13.48
N THR A 468 27.80 6.72 12.19
CA THR A 468 29.13 6.78 11.62
C THR A 468 29.23 8.04 10.76
N LEU A 469 30.26 8.84 10.99
CA LEU A 469 30.59 10.02 10.20
C LEU A 469 31.25 9.65 8.86
N TYR A 470 31.37 10.62 7.96
CA TYR A 470 32.01 10.41 6.66
C TYR A 470 33.47 9.96 6.76
N SER A 471 34.18 10.40 7.81
CA SER A 471 35.54 9.95 8.16
C SER A 471 35.65 8.45 8.53
N GLY A 472 34.51 7.77 8.73
CA GLY A 472 34.42 6.41 9.29
C GLY A 472 34.37 6.36 10.81
N GLN A 473 34.56 7.50 11.50
CA GLN A 473 34.51 7.57 12.96
C GLN A 473 33.08 7.28 13.45
N ARG A 474 32.95 6.41 14.46
CA ARG A 474 31.69 6.10 15.13
C ARG A 474 31.49 7.04 16.29
N VAL A 475 30.34 7.69 16.36
CA VAL A 475 30.04 8.70 17.36
C VAL A 475 28.69 8.48 18.02
N LEU A 476 28.57 8.98 19.24
CA LEU A 476 27.30 9.25 19.92
C LEU A 476 27.12 10.76 19.99
N ILE A 477 26.01 11.25 19.45
CA ILE A 477 25.70 12.68 19.41
C ILE A 477 24.58 12.94 20.43
N ARG A 478 24.88 13.73 21.46
CA ARG A 478 23.90 14.21 22.44
C ARG A 478 23.21 15.43 21.89
N THR A 479 21.89 15.42 21.94
CA THR A 479 21.07 16.49 21.38
C THR A 479 19.83 16.73 22.22
N HIS A 480 19.26 17.93 22.08
CA HIS A 480 17.90 18.27 22.51
C HIS A 480 17.04 18.61 21.29
N LYS A 481 15.73 18.29 21.36
CA LYS A 481 14.80 18.66 20.30
C LYS A 481 14.69 20.19 20.22
N THR A 482 14.90 20.76 19.05
CA THR A 482 14.67 22.17 18.77
C THR A 482 13.16 22.42 18.69
N HIS A 483 12.67 23.44 19.39
CA HIS A 483 11.24 23.81 19.44
C HIS A 483 10.84 24.68 18.26
#